data_66eaf50e1a555a025dd20f252057ee6d
#
_entry.id   66eaf50e1a555a025dd20f252057ee6d
#
_cell.length_a   1.000
_cell.length_b   1.000
_cell.length_c   1.000
_cell.angle_alpha   90.00
_cell.angle_beta   90.00
_cell.angle_gamma   90.00
#
_symmetry.space_group_name_H-M   'P 1'
#
loop_
_entity.id
_entity.type
_entity.pdbx_description
1 polymer ?
#
loop_
_entity_poly.entity_id
_entity_poly.type
_entity_poly.pdbx_seq_one_letter_code
_entity_poly.pdbx_strand_id
1 'polypeptide(L)'
;MTMAAMITSKNVSDLISNSDIGVLMHGPTFMANPLACSVANASIDLLRDTSWQENVKNIETIFTQELEFAKELNLVKSVRNIGAIGVIELKDDCYAQEIQDYCVKNAVWIRPFGKLIYSIVAYTIKEEDLRKIVKTMIDAIKSIKIENEKK
;
A
#
# COMPACT_ATOMS: atom_id res chain seq x y z
N MET A 1 -15.93 -7.53 5.69
CA MET A 1 -15.80 -7.59 7.16
C MET A 1 -14.34 -7.53 7.54
N THR A 2 -14.01 -6.85 8.63
CA THR A 2 -12.63 -6.80 9.13
C THR A 2 -12.40 -7.95 10.10
N MET A 3 -11.33 -8.70 9.88
CA MET A 3 -10.91 -9.80 10.74
C MET A 3 -9.38 -9.87 10.73
N ALA A 4 -8.79 -10.23 11.87
CA ALA A 4 -7.36 -10.52 11.98
C ALA A 4 -7.19 -11.84 12.73
N ALA A 5 -6.10 -12.55 12.43
CA ALA A 5 -5.72 -13.77 13.13
C ALA A 5 -4.27 -13.64 13.60
N MET A 6 -4.02 -14.06 14.83
CA MET A 6 -2.68 -14.20 15.37
C MET A 6 -2.39 -15.69 15.57
N ILE A 7 -1.29 -16.14 15.01
CA ILE A 7 -0.86 -17.53 15.08
C ILE A 7 0.53 -17.57 15.70
N THR A 8 0.76 -18.51 16.60
CA THR A 8 2.06 -18.71 17.24
C THR A 8 2.41 -20.20 17.32
N SER A 9 3.68 -20.50 17.59
CA SER A 9 4.11 -21.86 17.82
C SER A 9 3.70 -22.36 19.22
N LYS A 10 3.59 -23.68 19.36
CA LYS A 10 3.32 -24.31 20.67
C LYS A 10 4.33 -23.87 21.73
N ASN A 11 5.62 -23.78 21.39
CA ASN A 11 6.67 -23.36 22.33
C ASN A 11 6.43 -21.96 22.90
N VAL A 12 6.03 -20.99 22.04
CA VAL A 12 5.72 -19.63 22.50
C VAL A 12 4.47 -19.64 23.38
N SER A 13 3.44 -20.37 22.98
CA SER A 13 2.22 -20.53 23.79
C SER A 13 2.51 -21.14 25.17
N ASP A 14 3.31 -22.19 25.21
CA ASP A 14 3.70 -22.85 26.47
C ASP A 14 4.54 -21.95 27.37
N LEU A 15 5.47 -21.17 26.81
CA LEU A 15 6.28 -20.19 27.54
C LEU A 15 5.40 -19.13 28.20
N ILE A 16 4.42 -18.59 27.48
CA ILE A 16 3.48 -17.60 28.02
C ILE A 16 2.61 -18.21 29.10
N SER A 17 2.05 -19.39 28.85
CA SER A 17 1.15 -20.09 29.81
C SER A 17 1.84 -20.51 31.10
N ASN A 18 3.16 -20.77 31.05
CA ASN A 18 3.97 -21.13 32.20
C ASN A 18 4.70 -19.95 32.88
N SER A 19 4.50 -18.72 32.37
CA SER A 19 5.04 -17.50 32.97
C SER A 19 4.12 -16.98 34.08
N ASP A 20 4.60 -15.95 34.79
CA ASP A 20 3.80 -15.26 35.82
C ASP A 20 2.50 -14.63 35.25
N ILE A 21 2.42 -14.42 33.95
CA ILE A 21 1.23 -13.93 33.26
C ILE A 21 0.17 -15.03 33.16
N GLY A 22 0.58 -16.29 33.05
CA GLY A 22 -0.28 -17.49 33.06
C GLY A 22 -1.13 -17.69 31.80
N VAL A 23 -1.51 -16.63 31.10
CA VAL A 23 -2.32 -16.70 29.89
C VAL A 23 -2.18 -15.43 29.05
N LEU A 24 -2.16 -15.57 27.74
CA LEU A 24 -2.25 -14.42 26.82
C LEU A 24 -3.71 -13.94 26.79
N MET A 25 -3.99 -12.85 27.49
CA MET A 25 -5.34 -12.28 27.58
C MET A 25 -5.70 -11.60 26.26
N HIS A 26 -6.53 -12.26 25.47
CA HIS A 26 -7.10 -11.74 24.24
C HIS A 26 -8.49 -12.33 24.03
N GLY A 27 -9.52 -11.54 24.28
CA GLY A 27 -10.90 -12.02 24.24
C GLY A 27 -11.92 -10.95 23.83
N PRO A 28 -11.80 -10.34 22.60
CA PRO A 28 -12.86 -9.47 22.11
C PRO A 28 -14.20 -10.19 22.01
N THR A 29 -15.29 -9.51 22.34
CA THR A 29 -16.65 -10.07 22.32
C THR A 29 -17.02 -10.74 20.98
N PHE A 30 -16.50 -10.24 19.87
CA PHE A 30 -16.75 -10.75 18.52
C PHE A 30 -15.70 -11.79 18.06
N MET A 31 -14.81 -12.26 18.94
CA MET A 31 -13.83 -13.29 18.60
C MET A 31 -14.55 -14.55 18.10
N ALA A 32 -13.96 -15.18 17.07
CA ALA A 32 -14.51 -16.36 16.40
C ALA A 32 -15.94 -16.18 15.85
N ASN A 33 -16.33 -14.95 15.49
CA ASN A 33 -17.62 -14.69 14.85
C ASN A 33 -17.78 -15.58 13.61
N PRO A 34 -18.82 -16.44 13.52
CA PRO A 34 -18.94 -17.44 12.47
C PRO A 34 -19.02 -16.83 11.06
N LEU A 35 -19.69 -15.68 10.91
CA LEU A 35 -19.77 -14.98 9.64
C LEU A 35 -18.40 -14.45 9.22
N ALA A 36 -17.65 -13.84 10.13
CA ALA A 36 -16.30 -13.35 9.83
C ALA A 36 -15.34 -14.49 9.48
N CYS A 37 -15.42 -15.63 10.18
CA CYS A 37 -14.64 -16.81 9.87
C CYS A 37 -14.99 -17.39 8.48
N SER A 38 -16.27 -17.44 8.12
CA SER A 38 -16.71 -17.89 6.80
C SER A 38 -16.19 -16.98 5.69
N VAL A 39 -16.27 -15.66 5.88
CA VAL A 39 -15.72 -14.68 4.91
C VAL A 39 -14.20 -14.81 4.79
N ALA A 40 -13.50 -15.03 5.92
CA ALA A 40 -12.05 -15.22 5.90
C ALA A 40 -11.65 -16.48 5.13
N ASN A 41 -12.35 -17.61 5.35
CA ASN A 41 -12.10 -18.84 4.60
C ASN A 41 -12.35 -18.65 3.10
N ALA A 42 -13.47 -18.06 2.71
CA ALA A 42 -13.77 -17.76 1.32
C ALA A 42 -12.71 -16.84 0.67
N SER A 43 -12.17 -15.86 1.42
CA SER A 43 -11.08 -15.00 0.95
C SER A 43 -9.78 -15.78 0.74
N ILE A 44 -9.46 -16.74 1.60
CA ILE A 44 -8.28 -17.60 1.46
C ILE A 44 -8.45 -18.54 0.25
N ASP A 45 -9.63 -19.12 0.07
CA ASP A 45 -9.92 -20.00 -1.07
C ASP A 45 -9.79 -19.22 -2.38
N LEU A 46 -10.38 -18.02 -2.45
CA LEU A 46 -10.23 -17.14 -3.60
C LEU A 46 -8.77 -16.83 -3.91
N LEU A 47 -7.95 -16.58 -2.88
CA LEU A 47 -6.52 -16.33 -3.06
C LEU A 47 -5.78 -17.56 -3.60
N ARG A 48 -6.14 -18.78 -3.13
CA ARG A 48 -5.55 -20.05 -3.62
C ARG A 48 -5.91 -20.35 -5.06
N ASP A 49 -7.14 -19.99 -5.47
CA ASP A 49 -7.68 -20.28 -6.79
C ASP A 49 -7.26 -19.25 -7.86
N THR A 50 -6.50 -18.22 -7.47
CA THR A 50 -6.03 -17.16 -8.38
C THR A 50 -4.50 -17.15 -8.51
N SER A 51 -3.99 -16.73 -9.67
CA SER A 51 -2.56 -16.52 -9.92
C SER A 51 -2.08 -15.19 -9.31
N TRP A 52 -2.41 -14.93 -8.03
CA TRP A 52 -2.11 -13.64 -7.40
C TRP A 52 -0.61 -13.31 -7.39
N GLN A 53 0.29 -14.31 -7.26
CA GLN A 53 1.74 -14.10 -7.29
C GLN A 53 2.20 -13.57 -8.65
N GLU A 54 1.65 -14.11 -9.74
CA GLU A 54 1.95 -13.64 -11.10
C GLU A 54 1.41 -12.23 -11.30
N ASN A 55 0.19 -11.96 -10.86
CA ASN A 55 -0.41 -10.63 -10.93
C ASN A 55 0.43 -9.60 -10.17
N VAL A 56 0.89 -9.91 -8.96
CA VAL A 56 1.76 -9.04 -8.16
C VAL A 56 3.09 -8.80 -8.87
N LYS A 57 3.68 -9.82 -9.49
CA LYS A 57 4.92 -9.68 -10.26
C LYS A 57 4.74 -8.78 -11.49
N ASN A 58 3.61 -8.90 -12.17
CA ASN A 58 3.28 -8.04 -13.31
C ASN A 58 3.11 -6.58 -12.86
N ILE A 59 2.40 -6.34 -11.74
CA ILE A 59 2.26 -5.02 -11.13
C ILE A 59 3.64 -4.44 -10.78
N GLU A 60 4.50 -5.24 -10.14
CA GLU A 60 5.85 -4.82 -9.78
C GLU A 60 6.68 -4.41 -11.01
N THR A 61 6.56 -5.16 -12.09
CA THR A 61 7.22 -4.86 -13.37
C THR A 61 6.76 -3.51 -13.92
N ILE A 62 5.45 -3.24 -13.92
CA ILE A 62 4.89 -1.98 -14.38
C ILE A 62 5.35 -0.82 -13.49
N PHE A 63 5.31 -0.97 -12.18
CA PHE A 63 5.84 0.05 -11.27
C PHE A 63 7.32 0.32 -11.53
N THR A 64 8.13 -0.72 -11.71
CA THR A 64 9.57 -0.57 -11.99
C THR A 64 9.82 0.24 -13.26
N GLN A 65 9.06 -0.04 -14.32
CA GLN A 65 9.22 0.63 -15.61
C GLN A 65 8.71 2.08 -15.58
N GLU A 66 7.50 2.26 -15.08
CA GLU A 66 6.81 3.56 -15.15
C GLU A 66 7.32 4.57 -14.12
N LEU A 67 7.66 4.12 -12.90
CA LEU A 67 8.17 5.03 -11.88
C LEU A 67 9.60 5.53 -12.18
N GLU A 68 10.35 4.85 -13.05
CA GLU A 68 11.69 5.29 -13.45
C GLU A 68 11.67 6.73 -13.98
N PHE A 69 10.63 7.10 -14.74
CA PHE A 69 10.46 8.44 -15.27
C PHE A 69 10.36 9.54 -14.20
N ALA A 70 9.97 9.17 -12.98
CA ALA A 70 9.91 10.14 -11.89
C ALA A 70 11.28 10.53 -11.34
N LYS A 71 12.33 9.71 -11.54
CA LYS A 71 13.68 10.00 -11.04
C LYS A 71 14.30 11.25 -11.61
N GLU A 72 13.88 11.65 -12.81
CA GLU A 72 14.39 12.84 -13.49
C GLU A 72 13.77 14.13 -12.97
N LEU A 73 12.75 14.06 -12.14
CA LEU A 73 12.05 15.23 -11.63
C LEU A 73 12.82 15.87 -10.46
N ASN A 74 13.04 17.19 -10.54
CA ASN A 74 13.82 17.94 -9.56
C ASN A 74 13.33 17.80 -8.12
N LEU A 75 12.02 17.63 -7.90
CA LEU A 75 11.42 17.47 -6.58
C LEU A 75 11.56 16.06 -6.00
N VAL A 76 11.94 15.10 -6.83
CA VAL A 76 12.03 13.69 -6.43
C VAL A 76 13.40 13.41 -5.82
N LYS A 77 13.40 12.78 -4.65
CA LYS A 77 14.59 12.29 -3.96
C LYS A 77 14.92 10.86 -4.34
N SER A 78 13.91 9.99 -4.34
CA SER A 78 14.07 8.57 -4.66
C SER A 78 12.76 7.95 -5.14
N VAL A 79 12.90 6.82 -5.83
CA VAL A 79 11.80 6.00 -6.31
C VAL A 79 12.06 4.56 -5.93
N ARG A 80 11.04 3.85 -5.44
CA ARG A 80 11.14 2.44 -5.08
C ARG A 80 9.80 1.74 -5.21
N ASN A 81 9.85 0.45 -5.41
CA ASN A 81 8.65 -0.38 -5.43
C ASN A 81 8.96 -1.78 -4.89
N ILE A 82 7.94 -2.43 -4.41
CA ILE A 82 7.96 -3.84 -4.04
C ILE A 82 6.56 -4.42 -4.24
N GLY A 83 6.46 -5.48 -5.04
CA GLY A 83 5.18 -6.11 -5.36
C GLY A 83 4.14 -5.09 -5.84
N ALA A 84 3.01 -5.01 -5.15
CA ALA A 84 1.91 -4.11 -5.48
C ALA A 84 2.00 -2.70 -4.86
N ILE A 85 3.18 -2.31 -4.40
CA ILE A 85 3.44 -1.00 -3.77
C ILE A 85 4.46 -0.23 -4.60
N GLY A 86 4.07 0.97 -5.04
CA GLY A 86 4.96 1.92 -5.71
C GLY A 86 5.07 3.22 -4.91
N VAL A 87 6.29 3.77 -4.78
CA VAL A 87 6.59 4.94 -3.94
C VAL A 87 7.49 5.91 -4.68
N ILE A 88 7.11 7.17 -4.67
CA ILE A 88 7.96 8.31 -5.02
C ILE A 88 8.22 9.11 -3.75
N GLU A 89 9.47 9.25 -3.35
CA GLU A 89 9.87 10.08 -2.21
C GLU A 89 10.30 11.46 -2.70
N LEU A 90 9.66 12.49 -2.19
CA LEU A 90 10.01 13.88 -2.47
C LEU A 90 11.13 14.36 -1.57
N LYS A 91 11.82 15.45 -1.97
CA LYS A 91 12.83 16.14 -1.14
C LYS A 91 12.18 16.84 0.05
N ASP A 92 10.99 17.39 -0.14
CA ASP A 92 10.23 18.15 0.86
C ASP A 92 8.80 17.61 1.01
N ASP A 93 8.14 17.91 2.13
CA ASP A 93 6.81 17.41 2.50
C ASP A 93 5.67 18.43 2.28
N CYS A 94 5.99 19.63 1.79
CA CYS A 94 5.03 20.71 1.63
C CYS A 94 4.02 20.53 0.50
N TYR A 95 4.19 19.53 -0.36
CA TYR A 95 3.39 19.36 -1.58
C TYR A 95 2.28 18.30 -1.48
N ALA A 96 2.10 17.67 -0.35
CA ALA A 96 1.19 16.53 -0.19
C ALA A 96 -0.26 16.88 -0.58
N GLN A 97 -0.76 18.03 -0.13
CA GLN A 97 -2.13 18.47 -0.41
C GLN A 97 -2.33 18.79 -1.89
N GLU A 98 -1.39 19.54 -2.49
CA GLU A 98 -1.47 19.93 -3.91
C GLU A 98 -1.45 18.71 -4.83
N ILE A 99 -0.59 17.72 -4.52
CA ILE A 99 -0.52 16.45 -5.26
C ILE A 99 -1.82 15.67 -5.11
N GLN A 100 -2.37 15.59 -3.90
CA GLN A 100 -3.64 14.90 -3.67
C GLN A 100 -4.78 15.55 -4.46
N ASP A 101 -4.87 16.88 -4.43
CA ASP A 101 -5.91 17.63 -5.14
C ASP A 101 -5.82 17.43 -6.66
N TYR A 102 -4.60 17.43 -7.20
CA TYR A 102 -4.37 17.13 -8.61
C TYR A 102 -4.84 15.71 -8.98
N CYS A 103 -4.48 14.71 -8.17
CA CYS A 103 -4.85 13.34 -8.41
C CYS A 103 -6.38 13.16 -8.35
N VAL A 104 -7.04 13.75 -7.37
CA VAL A 104 -8.52 13.71 -7.25
C VAL A 104 -9.21 14.33 -8.47
N LYS A 105 -8.74 15.49 -8.95
CA LYS A 105 -9.25 16.13 -10.17
C LYS A 105 -9.11 15.24 -11.41
N ASN A 106 -8.12 14.34 -11.43
CA ASN A 106 -7.89 13.38 -12.50
C ASN A 106 -8.48 12.00 -12.24
N ALA A 107 -9.44 11.91 -11.30
CA ALA A 107 -10.14 10.68 -10.90
C ALA A 107 -9.18 9.56 -10.44
N VAL A 108 -8.14 9.94 -9.72
CA VAL A 108 -7.21 9.04 -9.04
C VAL A 108 -7.16 9.40 -7.57
N TRP A 109 -7.41 8.41 -6.70
CA TRP A 109 -7.29 8.60 -5.26
C TRP A 109 -5.95 8.08 -4.78
N ILE A 110 -5.13 8.97 -4.21
CA ILE A 110 -3.93 8.64 -3.45
C ILE A 110 -3.95 9.36 -2.11
N ARG A 111 -3.18 8.89 -1.17
CA ARG A 111 -3.04 9.52 0.16
C ARG A 111 -1.56 9.75 0.46
N PRO A 112 -0.99 10.90 0.07
CA PRO A 112 0.39 11.23 0.41
C PRO A 112 0.62 11.19 1.92
N PHE A 113 1.81 10.77 2.33
CA PHE A 113 2.22 10.74 3.72
C PHE A 113 3.60 11.39 3.89
N GLY A 114 3.63 12.60 4.46
CA GLY A 114 4.83 13.42 4.50
C GLY A 114 5.42 13.59 3.11
N LYS A 115 6.66 13.16 2.93
CA LYS A 115 7.38 13.20 1.64
C LYS A 115 7.02 12.06 0.69
N LEU A 116 6.19 11.10 1.11
CA LEU A 116 5.92 9.88 0.34
C LEU A 116 4.64 10.02 -0.47
N ILE A 117 4.77 9.94 -1.76
CA ILE A 117 3.67 9.79 -2.71
C ILE A 117 3.65 8.32 -3.09
N TYR A 118 2.64 7.59 -2.64
CA TYR A 118 2.61 6.14 -2.82
C TYR A 118 1.24 5.63 -3.25
N SER A 119 1.26 4.48 -3.87
CA SER A 119 0.08 3.71 -4.22
C SER A 119 0.25 2.26 -3.78
N ILE A 120 -0.79 1.72 -3.16
CA ILE A 120 -0.93 0.29 -2.87
C ILE A 120 -2.16 -0.16 -3.62
N VAL A 121 -1.97 -1.05 -4.59
CA VAL A 121 -3.04 -1.47 -5.47
C VAL A 121 -3.50 -2.90 -5.20
N ALA A 122 -4.76 -3.19 -5.52
CA ALA A 122 -5.24 -4.55 -5.49
C ALA A 122 -4.53 -5.40 -6.56
N TYR A 123 -4.18 -6.65 -6.27
CA TYR A 123 -3.54 -7.55 -7.23
C TYR A 123 -4.45 -7.92 -8.42
N THR A 124 -5.73 -7.55 -8.37
CA THR A 124 -6.69 -7.71 -9.46
C THR A 124 -6.85 -6.44 -10.31
N ILE A 125 -6.03 -5.41 -10.08
CA ILE A 125 -6.09 -4.16 -10.85
C ILE A 125 -5.80 -4.42 -12.33
N LYS A 126 -6.50 -3.73 -13.21
CA LYS A 126 -6.19 -3.77 -14.63
C LYS A 126 -4.93 -2.95 -14.91
N GLU A 127 -4.15 -3.38 -15.90
CA GLU A 127 -2.92 -2.69 -16.30
C GLU A 127 -3.17 -1.23 -16.68
N GLU A 128 -4.25 -0.95 -17.42
CA GLU A 128 -4.62 0.40 -17.82
C GLU A 128 -4.86 1.34 -16.64
N ASP A 129 -5.52 0.83 -15.57
CA ASP A 129 -5.79 1.60 -14.36
C ASP A 129 -4.50 1.84 -13.57
N LEU A 130 -3.63 0.84 -13.47
CA LEU A 130 -2.33 0.96 -12.81
C LEU A 130 -1.47 2.02 -13.51
N ARG A 131 -1.35 1.96 -14.84
CA ARG A 131 -0.60 2.96 -15.62
C ARG A 131 -1.19 4.36 -15.47
N LYS A 132 -2.52 4.48 -15.42
CA LYS A 132 -3.20 5.74 -15.14
C LYS A 132 -2.82 6.30 -13.77
N ILE A 133 -2.80 5.45 -12.72
CA ILE A 133 -2.40 5.87 -11.36
C ILE A 133 -0.97 6.41 -11.39
N VAL A 134 -0.02 5.65 -11.92
CA VAL A 134 1.40 6.02 -11.93
C VAL A 134 1.62 7.32 -12.74
N LYS A 135 1.03 7.39 -13.93
CA LYS A 135 1.10 8.61 -14.75
C LYS A 135 0.55 9.82 -14.01
N THR A 136 -0.61 9.68 -13.36
CA THR A 136 -1.23 10.78 -12.61
C THR A 136 -0.36 11.24 -11.43
N MET A 137 0.28 10.31 -10.72
CA MET A 137 1.23 10.64 -9.65
C MET A 137 2.41 11.46 -10.18
N ILE A 138 2.99 11.05 -11.32
CA ILE A 138 4.12 11.75 -11.96
C ILE A 138 3.68 13.13 -12.48
N ASP A 139 2.53 13.21 -13.14
CA ASP A 139 2.02 14.46 -13.70
C ASP A 139 1.62 15.45 -12.57
N ALA A 140 1.14 14.96 -11.43
CA ALA A 140 0.90 15.78 -10.26
C ALA A 140 2.19 16.46 -9.76
N ILE A 141 3.30 15.72 -9.69
CA ILE A 141 4.59 16.27 -9.28
C ILE A 141 5.12 17.28 -10.31
N LYS A 142 4.93 17.00 -11.60
CA LYS A 142 5.31 17.96 -12.68
C LYS A 142 4.50 19.25 -12.65
N SER A 143 3.26 19.20 -12.18
CA SER A 143 2.38 20.37 -12.11
C SER A 143 2.73 21.35 -11.00
N ILE A 144 3.54 20.92 -10.03
CA ILE A 144 3.97 21.78 -8.91
C ILE A 144 4.85 22.90 -9.47
N LYS A 145 4.39 24.13 -9.30
CA LYS A 145 5.19 25.31 -9.60
C LYS A 145 6.18 25.50 -8.48
N ILE A 146 7.46 25.25 -8.75
CA ILE A 146 8.52 25.68 -7.84
C ILE A 146 8.44 27.20 -7.84
N GLU A 147 7.92 27.82 -6.79
CA GLU A 147 8.09 29.24 -6.57
C GLU A 147 9.61 29.45 -6.42
N ASN A 148 10.20 29.97 -7.49
CA ASN A 148 11.60 30.36 -7.48
C ASN A 148 11.81 31.27 -6.28
N GLU A 149 12.55 30.75 -5.30
CA GLU A 149 13.33 31.47 -4.29
C GLU A 149 12.91 32.93 -4.09
N LYS A 150 12.06 33.16 -3.12
CA LYS A 150 12.13 34.45 -2.43
C LYS A 150 13.24 34.35 -1.39
N LYS A 151 14.30 35.10 -1.68
CA LYS A 151 15.47 35.42 -0.85
C LYS A 151 15.16 35.61 0.63
#